data_d66c8d347fa8a9c206e0d0ad759f4d51
#
_entry.id   d66c8d347fa8a9c206e0d0ad759f4d51
#
_cell.length_a   1.000
_cell.length_b   1.000
_cell.length_c   1.000
_cell.angle_alpha   90.00
_cell.angle_beta   90.00
_cell.angle_gamma   90.00
#
_symmetry.space_group_name_H-M   'P 1'
#
loop_
_entity.id
_entity.type
_entity.pdbx_description
1 polymer ?
#
loop_
_entity_poly.entity_id
_entity_poly.type
_entity_poly.pdbx_seq_one_letter_code
_entity_poly.pdbx_strand_id
1 'polypeptide(L)'
;SVFTASGLKWYESTEETSTLTAYYPYSEAGVPSAFSVEADQRQGCTPSDLLGAVAREVRPGSAPVAMVFYHLMSQLSVVVENNGSSPVAAVKIGGSVVEAVVDLAVPSAKAKAGAAAVQIEAFEAEPDSRYRAVLVPQQTTLDVEVELQDGSVCRKSVSDALLEGGRCYDLSVVISGGGTPQIEVSISGDVVDWVDGGELVGSDGGNDGADGVDHEGEHYRTVAIDGKVWMAENMRHKPAGAQLGTGI
;
A
#
# COMPACT_ATOMS: atom_id res chain seq x y z
N SER A 1 9.80 9.56 10.17
CA SER A 1 9.34 10.96 10.21
C SER A 1 8.85 11.29 11.61
N VAL A 2 9.09 12.51 12.09
CA VAL A 2 8.58 13.02 13.36
C VAL A 2 7.50 14.05 13.04
N PHE A 3 6.31 13.84 13.56
CA PHE A 3 5.21 14.77 13.45
C PHE A 3 5.07 15.53 14.77
N THR A 4 4.87 16.84 14.71
CA THR A 4 4.61 17.68 15.86
C THR A 4 3.18 18.21 15.78
N ALA A 5 2.45 18.07 16.86
CA ALA A 5 1.12 18.65 17.00
C ALA A 5 1.17 19.78 18.05
N SER A 6 0.58 20.94 17.72
CA SER A 6 0.44 22.04 18.64
C SER A 6 -0.98 22.08 19.20
N GLY A 7 -1.12 22.53 20.44
CA GLY A 7 -2.43 22.67 21.07
C GLY A 7 -3.03 21.40 21.68
N LEU A 8 -2.39 20.25 21.51
CA LEU A 8 -2.77 19.04 22.24
C LEU A 8 -2.31 19.17 23.70
N LYS A 9 -3.17 18.76 24.61
CA LYS A 9 -2.88 18.74 26.04
C LYS A 9 -2.99 17.31 26.55
N TRP A 10 -2.00 16.91 27.34
CA TRP A 10 -2.10 15.69 28.14
C TRP A 10 -3.06 15.90 29.33
N TYR A 11 -3.51 14.80 29.91
CA TYR A 11 -4.12 14.83 31.24
C TYR A 11 -3.15 15.41 32.26
N GLU A 12 -3.67 16.05 33.30
CA GLU A 12 -2.86 16.58 34.41
C GLU A 12 -2.24 15.45 35.24
N SER A 13 -2.93 14.31 35.31
CA SER A 13 -2.46 13.11 36.01
C SER A 13 -1.53 12.29 35.07
N THR A 14 -0.35 11.94 35.54
CA THR A 14 0.58 11.04 34.87
C THR A 14 0.14 9.58 34.89
N GLU A 15 -0.86 9.25 35.71
CA GLU A 15 -1.43 7.89 35.81
C GLU A 15 -2.51 7.63 34.75
N GLU A 16 -3.10 8.68 34.22
CA GLU A 16 -4.09 8.54 33.14
C GLU A 16 -3.43 8.23 31.81
N THR A 17 -4.08 7.38 31.04
CA THR A 17 -3.60 6.97 29.72
C THR A 17 -4.53 7.47 28.61
N SER A 18 -3.95 7.73 27.45
CA SER A 18 -4.66 8.12 26.24
C SER A 18 -4.52 7.05 25.16
N THR A 19 -5.52 6.94 24.30
CA THR A 19 -5.40 6.23 23.02
C THR A 19 -5.22 7.27 21.93
N LEU A 20 -4.13 7.14 21.18
CA LEU A 20 -3.84 7.98 20.04
C LEU A 20 -4.13 7.20 18.76
N THR A 21 -4.89 7.82 17.86
CA THR A 21 -5.20 7.26 16.53
C THR A 21 -4.66 8.21 15.48
N ALA A 22 -4.03 7.65 14.45
CA ALA A 22 -3.56 8.40 13.31
C ALA A 22 -4.00 7.72 12.02
N TYR A 23 -4.13 8.50 10.96
CA TYR A 23 -4.50 8.00 9.64
C TYR A 23 -3.88 8.85 8.52
N TYR A 24 -3.77 8.27 7.35
CA TYR A 24 -3.34 8.93 6.13
C TYR A 24 -4.15 8.35 4.94
N PRO A 25 -4.57 9.14 3.94
CA PRO A 25 -4.32 10.59 3.78
C PRO A 25 -5.13 11.45 4.75
N TYR A 26 -4.65 12.68 4.98
CA TYR A 26 -5.35 13.67 5.81
C TYR A 26 -6.69 14.07 5.19
N SER A 27 -7.70 14.24 6.03
CA SER A 27 -9.01 14.73 5.64
C SER A 27 -9.46 15.90 6.54
N GLU A 28 -9.89 17.01 5.93
CA GLU A 28 -10.50 18.14 6.66
C GLU A 28 -11.83 17.76 7.30
N ALA A 29 -12.50 16.72 6.82
CA ALA A 29 -13.75 16.21 7.41
C ALA A 29 -13.53 15.50 8.74
N GLY A 30 -12.27 15.33 9.17
CA GLY A 30 -11.90 14.67 10.42
C GLY A 30 -11.64 13.17 10.24
N VAL A 31 -11.71 12.44 11.36
CA VAL A 31 -11.43 10.99 11.42
C VAL A 31 -12.40 10.22 10.54
N PRO A 32 -11.93 9.48 9.52
CA PRO A 32 -12.81 8.79 8.59
C PRO A 32 -13.48 7.58 9.25
N SER A 33 -14.79 7.47 9.11
CA SER A 33 -15.58 6.25 9.35
C SER A 33 -15.98 5.56 8.04
N ALA A 34 -15.70 6.20 6.91
CA ALA A 34 -15.89 5.70 5.56
C ALA A 34 -14.75 6.19 4.68
N PHE A 35 -14.39 5.40 3.69
CA PHE A 35 -13.37 5.72 2.71
C PHE A 35 -13.80 5.18 1.34
N SER A 36 -13.34 5.81 0.27
CA SER A 36 -13.58 5.30 -1.07
C SER A 36 -12.27 5.24 -1.83
N VAL A 37 -11.98 4.10 -2.43
CA VAL A 37 -10.90 3.99 -3.41
C VAL A 37 -11.34 4.64 -4.72
N GLU A 38 -10.42 5.20 -5.45
CA GLU A 38 -10.69 5.81 -6.74
C GLU A 38 -10.95 4.74 -7.80
N ALA A 39 -11.91 4.99 -8.69
CA ALA A 39 -12.17 4.12 -9.83
C ALA A 39 -11.12 4.32 -10.93
N ASP A 40 -10.59 5.51 -11.07
CA ASP A 40 -9.49 5.81 -11.99
C ASP A 40 -8.18 5.93 -11.20
N GLN A 41 -7.39 4.86 -11.25
CA GLN A 41 -6.08 4.81 -10.57
C GLN A 41 -4.90 4.94 -11.54
N ARG A 42 -5.12 5.32 -12.80
CA ARG A 42 -4.06 5.43 -13.83
C ARG A 42 -2.91 6.37 -13.44
N GLN A 43 -3.17 7.36 -12.59
CA GLN A 43 -2.16 8.31 -12.13
C GLN A 43 -1.43 7.86 -10.85
N GLY A 44 -1.74 6.67 -10.34
CA GLY A 44 -1.15 6.09 -9.15
C GLY A 44 -2.20 5.63 -8.13
N CYS A 45 -1.79 4.77 -7.21
CA CYS A 45 -2.68 4.16 -6.23
C CYS A 45 -2.71 4.90 -4.88
N THR A 46 -1.80 5.84 -4.64
CA THR A 46 -1.65 6.52 -3.34
C THR A 46 -2.93 7.18 -2.80
N PRO A 47 -3.79 7.83 -3.61
CA PRO A 47 -5.03 8.40 -3.11
C PRO A 47 -6.03 7.35 -2.60
N SER A 48 -5.92 6.12 -3.09
CA SER A 48 -6.77 4.98 -2.71
C SER A 48 -6.24 4.18 -1.53
N ASP A 49 -5.05 4.52 -1.03
CA ASP A 49 -4.38 3.80 0.06
C ASP A 49 -4.61 4.48 1.40
N LEU A 50 -5.49 3.89 2.20
CA LEU A 50 -5.77 4.37 3.55
C LEU A 50 -4.87 3.65 4.55
N LEU A 51 -4.05 4.43 5.27
CA LEU A 51 -3.24 3.94 6.38
C LEU A 51 -3.89 4.27 7.72
N GLY A 52 -3.80 3.37 8.68
CA GLY A 52 -4.26 3.56 10.03
C GLY A 52 -3.25 3.12 11.07
N ALA A 53 -3.17 3.85 12.18
CA ALA A 53 -2.32 3.51 13.31
C ALA A 53 -3.05 3.78 14.62
N VAL A 54 -2.76 2.97 15.65
CA VAL A 54 -3.26 3.17 17.01
C VAL A 54 -2.15 2.90 18.02
N ALA A 55 -1.97 3.82 18.96
CA ALA A 55 -1.15 3.63 20.14
C ALA A 55 -2.05 3.70 21.37
N ARG A 56 -2.03 2.66 22.18
CA ARG A 56 -2.87 2.53 23.39
C ARG A 56 -2.05 2.74 24.65
N GLU A 57 -2.73 3.09 25.73
CA GLU A 57 -2.12 3.25 27.07
C GLU A 57 -0.96 4.24 27.09
N VAL A 58 -1.01 5.24 26.22
CA VAL A 58 0.02 6.27 26.12
C VAL A 58 -0.10 7.19 27.33
N ARG A 59 0.99 7.31 28.09
CA ARG A 59 1.08 8.19 29.27
C ARG A 59 1.65 9.55 28.92
N PRO A 60 1.27 10.61 29.65
CA PRO A 60 1.89 11.91 29.53
C PRO A 60 3.42 11.81 29.71
N GLY A 61 4.17 12.44 28.82
CA GLY A 61 5.62 12.41 28.83
C GLY A 61 6.24 13.29 27.76
N SER A 62 7.55 13.41 27.77
CA SER A 62 8.34 14.18 26.80
C SER A 62 8.90 13.33 25.65
N ALA A 63 8.79 11.99 25.77
CA ALA A 63 9.26 11.11 24.71
C ALA A 63 8.26 11.06 23.53
N PRO A 64 8.75 10.95 22.29
CA PRO A 64 7.88 10.74 21.14
C PRO A 64 7.10 9.43 21.28
N VAL A 65 5.84 9.43 20.86
CA VAL A 65 5.02 8.22 20.77
C VAL A 65 5.29 7.53 19.43
N ALA A 66 5.73 6.27 19.50
CA ALA A 66 5.90 5.46 18.30
C ALA A 66 4.52 5.00 17.79
N MET A 67 4.26 5.21 16.50
CA MET A 67 3.06 4.74 15.83
C MET A 67 3.44 3.92 14.61
N VAL A 68 2.86 2.72 14.51
CA VAL A 68 3.03 1.84 13.35
C VAL A 68 1.78 1.97 12.50
N PHE A 69 1.95 2.39 11.25
CA PHE A 69 0.87 2.49 10.28
C PHE A 69 0.70 1.16 9.53
N TYR A 70 -0.53 0.78 9.31
CA TYR A 70 -0.92 -0.38 8.54
C TYR A 70 -1.79 0.05 7.36
N HIS A 71 -1.56 -0.57 6.21
CA HIS A 71 -2.47 -0.44 5.07
C HIS A 71 -3.81 -1.08 5.41
N LEU A 72 -4.90 -0.35 5.22
CA LEU A 72 -6.24 -0.84 5.51
C LEU A 72 -6.95 -1.38 4.27
N MET A 73 -6.42 -1.07 3.09
CA MET A 73 -6.90 -1.57 1.81
C MET A 73 -6.14 -2.82 1.37
N SER A 74 -6.57 -3.44 0.29
CA SER A 74 -5.87 -4.54 -0.40
C SER A 74 -5.19 -4.01 -1.64
N GLN A 75 -4.01 -4.53 -2.00
CA GLN A 75 -3.39 -4.24 -3.28
C GLN A 75 -3.49 -5.45 -4.20
N LEU A 76 -3.81 -5.23 -5.46
CA LEU A 76 -3.74 -6.22 -6.52
C LEU A 76 -2.65 -5.81 -7.50
N SER A 77 -1.67 -6.68 -7.71
CA SER A 77 -0.62 -6.57 -8.72
C SER A 77 -0.97 -7.50 -9.88
N VAL A 78 -1.30 -6.95 -11.03
CA VAL A 78 -1.64 -7.72 -12.23
C VAL A 78 -0.38 -7.82 -13.09
N VAL A 79 0.14 -9.04 -13.22
CA VAL A 79 1.31 -9.34 -14.06
C VAL A 79 0.81 -9.88 -15.39
N VAL A 80 1.09 -9.18 -16.47
CA VAL A 80 0.63 -9.53 -17.81
C VAL A 80 1.76 -10.12 -18.63
N GLU A 81 1.58 -11.36 -19.07
CA GLU A 81 2.40 -12.00 -20.12
C GLU A 81 1.65 -11.89 -21.44
N ASN A 82 2.08 -10.99 -22.29
CA ASN A 82 1.44 -10.73 -23.57
C ASN A 82 2.20 -11.45 -24.71
N ASN A 83 1.68 -12.57 -25.17
CA ASN A 83 2.22 -13.34 -26.30
C ASN A 83 1.59 -12.91 -27.66
N GLY A 84 0.79 -11.84 -27.65
CA GLY A 84 0.22 -11.23 -28.84
C GLY A 84 1.14 -10.20 -29.48
N SER A 85 0.66 -9.57 -30.55
CA SER A 85 1.40 -8.53 -31.30
C SER A 85 0.98 -7.10 -30.94
N SER A 86 -0.15 -6.94 -30.24
CA SER A 86 -0.69 -5.63 -29.86
C SER A 86 -0.36 -5.35 -28.38
N PRO A 87 0.26 -4.19 -28.05
CA PRO A 87 0.53 -3.82 -26.67
C PRO A 87 -0.74 -3.67 -25.85
N VAL A 88 -0.60 -3.75 -24.53
CA VAL A 88 -1.72 -3.48 -23.60
C VAL A 88 -2.00 -1.98 -23.58
N ALA A 89 -3.28 -1.61 -23.70
CA ALA A 89 -3.73 -0.24 -23.59
C ALA A 89 -4.23 0.10 -22.17
N ALA A 90 -4.93 -0.86 -21.53
CA ALA A 90 -5.45 -0.70 -20.18
C ALA A 90 -5.74 -2.05 -19.53
N VAL A 91 -5.64 -2.08 -18.20
CA VAL A 91 -6.14 -3.18 -17.37
C VAL A 91 -7.21 -2.62 -16.43
N LYS A 92 -8.37 -3.28 -16.40
CA LYS A 92 -9.51 -2.87 -15.60
C LYS A 92 -9.98 -4.03 -14.72
N ILE A 93 -10.34 -3.72 -13.48
CA ILE A 93 -10.79 -4.68 -12.48
C ILE A 93 -12.22 -4.33 -12.08
N GLY A 94 -13.16 -5.21 -12.45
CA GLY A 94 -14.56 -5.14 -12.05
C GLY A 94 -14.89 -6.06 -10.89
N GLY A 95 -16.15 -6.03 -10.45
CA GLY A 95 -16.67 -6.90 -9.39
C GLY A 95 -16.37 -6.43 -7.96
N SER A 96 -15.58 -5.38 -7.79
CA SER A 96 -15.23 -4.81 -6.50
C SER A 96 -16.08 -3.57 -6.20
N VAL A 97 -16.58 -3.43 -4.96
CA VAL A 97 -17.12 -2.15 -4.49
C VAL A 97 -15.96 -1.23 -4.11
N VAL A 98 -16.16 0.07 -4.30
CA VAL A 98 -15.14 1.08 -4.00
C VAL A 98 -15.34 1.76 -2.64
N GLU A 99 -16.52 1.60 -2.05
CA GLU A 99 -16.84 2.22 -0.76
C GLU A 99 -16.52 1.27 0.41
N ALA A 100 -15.77 1.76 1.38
CA ALA A 100 -15.40 1.04 2.61
C ALA A 100 -16.02 1.69 3.84
N VAL A 101 -16.34 0.86 4.83
CA VAL A 101 -16.54 1.25 6.23
C VAL A 101 -15.21 1.06 6.95
N VAL A 102 -14.79 2.05 7.70
CA VAL A 102 -13.49 2.12 8.37
C VAL A 102 -13.66 2.14 9.88
N ASP A 103 -12.86 1.36 10.59
CA ASP A 103 -12.69 1.43 12.04
C ASP A 103 -11.22 1.71 12.36
N LEU A 104 -10.94 2.89 12.90
CA LEU A 104 -9.57 3.27 13.29
C LEU A 104 -9.29 2.98 14.78
N ALA A 105 -10.28 2.61 15.57
CA ALA A 105 -10.04 2.16 16.94
C ALA A 105 -9.39 0.75 16.94
N VAL A 106 -9.73 -0.05 15.92
CA VAL A 106 -9.04 -1.30 15.55
C VAL A 106 -8.73 -1.19 14.05
N PRO A 107 -7.57 -0.60 13.65
CA PRO A 107 -7.32 -0.21 12.29
C PRO A 107 -7.72 -1.30 11.29
N SER A 108 -8.85 -1.09 10.62
CA SER A 108 -9.44 -2.05 9.69
C SER A 108 -10.41 -1.35 8.73
N ALA A 109 -10.62 -1.96 7.58
CA ALA A 109 -11.63 -1.56 6.62
C ALA A 109 -12.33 -2.76 6.02
N LYS A 110 -13.56 -2.58 5.59
CA LYS A 110 -14.37 -3.59 4.90
C LYS A 110 -15.31 -2.94 3.90
N ALA A 111 -15.72 -3.71 2.92
CA ALA A 111 -16.69 -3.27 1.93
C ALA A 111 -17.99 -2.78 2.59
N LYS A 112 -18.51 -1.66 2.12
CA LYS A 112 -19.80 -1.12 2.56
C LYS A 112 -20.91 -1.99 2.01
N ALA A 113 -21.74 -2.51 2.91
CA ALA A 113 -22.87 -3.35 2.53
C ALA A 113 -23.85 -2.60 1.59
N GLY A 114 -24.25 -3.26 0.51
CA GLY A 114 -25.20 -2.71 -0.47
C GLY A 114 -24.61 -1.65 -1.42
N ALA A 115 -23.31 -1.35 -1.33
CA ALA A 115 -22.65 -0.52 -2.34
C ALA A 115 -22.60 -1.26 -3.69
N ALA A 116 -22.66 -0.50 -4.79
CA ALA A 116 -22.53 -1.06 -6.12
C ALA A 116 -21.06 -1.35 -6.46
N ALA A 117 -20.82 -2.44 -7.17
CA ALA A 117 -19.53 -2.70 -7.77
C ALA A 117 -19.21 -1.68 -8.85
N VAL A 118 -17.95 -1.27 -8.93
CA VAL A 118 -17.44 -0.29 -9.90
C VAL A 118 -16.23 -0.90 -10.59
N GLN A 119 -16.04 -0.59 -11.87
CA GLN A 119 -14.85 -0.96 -12.60
C GLN A 119 -13.72 0.01 -12.22
N ILE A 120 -12.59 -0.53 -11.83
CA ILE A 120 -11.37 0.23 -11.46
C ILE A 120 -10.38 0.10 -12.60
N GLU A 121 -9.87 1.22 -13.07
CA GLU A 121 -8.82 1.29 -14.08
C GLU A 121 -7.46 1.34 -13.37
N ALA A 122 -6.63 0.31 -13.60
CA ALA A 122 -5.40 0.09 -12.86
C ALA A 122 -4.26 1.04 -13.30
N PHE A 123 -3.36 1.31 -12.38
CA PHE A 123 -2.11 2.02 -12.63
C PHE A 123 -1.13 1.13 -13.38
N GLU A 124 -0.57 1.61 -14.47
CA GLU A 124 0.52 0.92 -15.18
C GLU A 124 1.84 1.18 -14.44
N ALA A 125 2.26 0.19 -13.65
CA ALA A 125 3.48 0.29 -12.84
C ALA A 125 4.75 -0.02 -13.65
N GLU A 126 4.63 -0.95 -14.61
CA GLU A 126 5.67 -1.28 -15.58
C GLU A 126 5.03 -1.41 -16.97
N PRO A 127 5.61 -0.79 -18.00
CA PRO A 127 5.02 -0.78 -19.34
C PRO A 127 4.67 -2.17 -19.84
N ASP A 128 3.44 -2.34 -20.32
CA ASP A 128 2.89 -3.56 -20.92
C ASP A 128 2.93 -4.84 -20.04
N SER A 129 3.48 -4.79 -18.82
CA SER A 129 3.77 -6.00 -18.04
C SER A 129 3.18 -6.02 -16.65
N ARG A 130 3.11 -4.87 -15.95
CA ARG A 130 2.63 -4.85 -14.56
C ARG A 130 1.69 -3.69 -14.31
N TYR A 131 0.54 -4.02 -13.76
CA TYR A 131 -0.50 -3.06 -13.38
C TYR A 131 -0.84 -3.23 -11.91
N ARG A 132 -1.17 -2.15 -11.23
CA ARG A 132 -1.55 -2.16 -9.81
C ARG A 132 -2.90 -1.50 -9.61
N ALA A 133 -3.67 -2.06 -8.69
CA ALA A 133 -4.91 -1.46 -8.22
C ALA A 133 -5.03 -1.63 -6.72
N VAL A 134 -5.52 -0.60 -6.04
CA VAL A 134 -5.92 -0.68 -4.64
C VAL A 134 -7.41 -0.92 -4.58
N LEU A 135 -7.81 -1.92 -3.81
CA LEU A 135 -9.17 -2.43 -3.70
C LEU A 135 -9.62 -2.40 -2.24
N VAL A 136 -10.91 -2.27 -2.03
CA VAL A 136 -11.50 -2.41 -0.70
C VAL A 136 -11.46 -3.89 -0.28
N PRO A 137 -11.08 -4.21 0.98
CA PRO A 137 -11.12 -5.58 1.50
C PRO A 137 -12.52 -6.17 1.42
N GLN A 138 -12.65 -7.29 0.72
CA GLN A 138 -13.94 -7.98 0.49
C GLN A 138 -13.72 -9.37 -0.10
N GLN A 139 -14.76 -10.22 -0.02
CA GLN A 139 -14.83 -11.44 -0.81
C GLN A 139 -15.76 -11.18 -2.00
N THR A 140 -15.27 -11.45 -3.20
CA THR A 140 -16.01 -11.13 -4.44
C THR A 140 -15.54 -11.98 -5.61
N THR A 141 -16.24 -11.89 -6.73
CA THR A 141 -15.74 -12.32 -8.04
C THR A 141 -15.11 -11.11 -8.72
N LEU A 142 -13.83 -11.19 -9.04
CA LEU A 142 -13.12 -10.16 -9.78
C LEU A 142 -13.28 -10.40 -11.28
N ASP A 143 -13.66 -9.37 -12.02
CA ASP A 143 -13.71 -9.37 -13.47
C ASP A 143 -12.50 -8.64 -14.02
N VAL A 144 -11.57 -9.38 -14.60
CA VAL A 144 -10.34 -8.83 -15.18
C VAL A 144 -10.60 -8.57 -16.67
N GLU A 145 -10.40 -7.33 -17.07
CA GLU A 145 -10.49 -6.89 -18.46
C GLU A 145 -9.13 -6.31 -18.88
N VAL A 146 -8.59 -6.82 -19.97
CA VAL A 146 -7.38 -6.27 -20.61
C VAL A 146 -7.77 -5.75 -21.98
N GLU A 147 -7.56 -4.48 -22.20
CA GLU A 147 -7.75 -3.80 -23.48
C GLU A 147 -6.41 -3.67 -24.19
N LEU A 148 -6.36 -4.03 -25.46
CA LEU A 148 -5.17 -3.93 -26.30
C LEU A 148 -5.25 -2.69 -27.20
N GLN A 149 -4.10 -2.21 -27.67
CA GLN A 149 -4.03 -0.98 -28.51
C GLN A 149 -4.74 -1.14 -29.87
N ASP A 150 -4.92 -2.36 -30.34
CA ASP A 150 -5.71 -2.62 -31.58
C ASP A 150 -7.22 -2.59 -31.35
N GLY A 151 -7.68 -2.32 -30.13
CA GLY A 151 -9.08 -2.28 -29.72
C GLY A 151 -9.65 -3.64 -29.31
N SER A 152 -8.84 -4.69 -29.31
CA SER A 152 -9.25 -6.01 -28.81
C SER A 152 -9.41 -5.96 -27.29
N VAL A 153 -10.40 -6.68 -26.76
CA VAL A 153 -10.67 -6.74 -25.33
C VAL A 153 -10.77 -8.19 -24.88
N CYS A 154 -9.98 -8.54 -23.91
CA CYS A 154 -9.96 -9.85 -23.27
C CYS A 154 -10.59 -9.76 -21.88
N ARG A 155 -11.43 -10.73 -21.49
CA ARG A 155 -12.10 -10.75 -20.19
C ARG A 155 -12.04 -12.12 -19.55
N LYS A 156 -11.83 -12.12 -18.24
CA LYS A 156 -11.88 -13.33 -17.42
C LYS A 156 -12.33 -12.98 -16.01
N SER A 157 -13.15 -13.86 -15.42
CA SER A 157 -13.56 -13.73 -14.03
C SER A 157 -12.78 -14.69 -13.14
N VAL A 158 -12.45 -14.23 -11.93
CA VAL A 158 -11.84 -14.99 -10.86
C VAL A 158 -12.84 -15.05 -9.71
N SER A 159 -13.42 -16.24 -9.50
CA SER A 159 -14.44 -16.47 -8.46
C SER A 159 -13.79 -16.53 -7.08
N ASP A 160 -14.57 -16.16 -6.06
CA ASP A 160 -14.24 -16.32 -4.65
C ASP A 160 -12.92 -15.66 -4.23
N ALA A 161 -12.52 -14.58 -4.89
CA ALA A 161 -11.35 -13.80 -4.51
C ALA A 161 -11.58 -13.19 -3.12
N LEU A 162 -10.73 -13.58 -2.15
CA LEU A 162 -10.70 -13.01 -0.81
C LEU A 162 -9.61 -11.94 -0.72
N LEU A 163 -10.01 -10.70 -0.58
CA LEU A 163 -9.13 -9.55 -0.44
C LEU A 163 -9.14 -9.10 1.02
N GLU A 164 -8.00 -9.18 1.68
CA GLU A 164 -7.82 -8.78 3.07
C GLU A 164 -7.04 -7.46 3.15
N GLY A 165 -7.34 -6.64 4.15
CA GLY A 165 -6.60 -5.38 4.38
C GLY A 165 -5.13 -5.63 4.70
N GLY A 166 -4.25 -4.78 4.18
CA GLY A 166 -2.82 -4.88 4.37
C GLY A 166 -2.15 -6.03 3.60
N ARG A 167 -2.85 -6.59 2.61
CA ARG A 167 -2.32 -7.69 1.79
C ARG A 167 -2.14 -7.26 0.34
N CYS A 168 -1.11 -7.80 -0.29
CA CYS A 168 -0.86 -7.69 -1.72
C CYS A 168 -1.05 -9.04 -2.38
N TYR A 169 -1.78 -9.07 -3.48
CA TYR A 169 -2.09 -10.28 -4.26
C TYR A 169 -1.52 -10.13 -5.65
N ASP A 170 -0.83 -11.15 -6.14
CA ASP A 170 -0.41 -11.23 -7.54
C ASP A 170 -1.47 -11.95 -8.37
N LEU A 171 -1.87 -11.33 -9.45
CA LEU A 171 -2.77 -11.88 -10.45
C LEU A 171 -2.01 -12.05 -11.76
N SER A 172 -1.76 -13.28 -12.14
CA SER A 172 -1.10 -13.59 -13.42
C SER A 172 -2.12 -13.62 -14.55
N VAL A 173 -1.84 -12.89 -15.61
CA VAL A 173 -2.66 -12.78 -16.82
C VAL A 173 -1.81 -13.17 -18.01
N VAL A 174 -2.19 -14.25 -18.72
CA VAL A 174 -1.49 -14.67 -19.94
C VAL A 174 -2.41 -14.42 -21.14
N ILE A 175 -1.95 -13.61 -22.08
CA ILE A 175 -2.63 -13.34 -23.34
C ILE A 175 -2.02 -14.23 -24.41
N SER A 176 -2.83 -15.12 -25.01
CA SER A 176 -2.36 -16.01 -26.07
C SER A 176 -2.07 -15.26 -27.36
N GLY A 177 -0.98 -15.60 -28.05
CA GLY A 177 -0.67 -15.09 -29.37
C GLY A 177 -1.40 -15.88 -30.47
N GLY A 178 -1.88 -15.15 -31.50
CA GLY A 178 -2.49 -15.71 -32.69
C GLY A 178 -4.01 -15.88 -32.61
N GLY A 179 -4.72 -15.41 -33.63
CA GLY A 179 -6.18 -15.45 -33.68
C GLY A 179 -6.86 -14.42 -32.80
N THR A 180 -8.07 -14.74 -32.31
CA THR A 180 -8.75 -13.91 -31.32
C THR A 180 -8.01 -14.02 -29.98
N PRO A 181 -7.58 -12.90 -29.36
CA PRO A 181 -6.86 -12.95 -28.09
C PRO A 181 -7.69 -13.68 -27.03
N GLN A 182 -7.10 -14.65 -26.38
CA GLN A 182 -7.67 -15.36 -25.23
C GLN A 182 -6.86 -14.99 -23.99
N ILE A 183 -7.52 -14.90 -22.85
CA ILE A 183 -6.91 -14.59 -21.59
C ILE A 183 -7.06 -15.79 -20.63
N GLU A 184 -5.94 -16.19 -20.02
CA GLU A 184 -5.95 -17.05 -18.85
C GLU A 184 -5.55 -16.22 -17.63
N VAL A 185 -6.29 -16.37 -16.56
CA VAL A 185 -6.06 -15.62 -15.31
C VAL A 185 -5.97 -16.61 -14.16
N SER A 186 -4.92 -16.46 -13.36
CA SER A 186 -4.77 -17.21 -12.12
C SER A 186 -4.32 -16.27 -11.01
N ILE A 187 -4.90 -16.41 -9.83
CA ILE A 187 -4.34 -15.78 -8.62
C ILE A 187 -3.28 -16.73 -8.09
N SER A 188 -2.04 -16.29 -8.06
CA SER A 188 -0.99 -17.02 -7.36
C SER A 188 -1.16 -16.77 -5.86
N GLY A 189 -1.15 -17.84 -5.06
CA GLY A 189 -1.49 -17.78 -3.64
C GLY A 189 -0.42 -17.19 -2.72
N ASP A 190 0.55 -16.49 -3.24
CA ASP A 190 1.53 -15.79 -2.42
C ASP A 190 0.97 -14.45 -1.98
N VAL A 191 0.21 -14.50 -0.87
CA VAL A 191 -0.21 -13.31 -0.15
C VAL A 191 1.03 -12.78 0.57
N VAL A 192 1.58 -11.69 0.06
CA VAL A 192 2.65 -10.97 0.73
C VAL A 192 2.03 -9.89 1.60
N ASP A 193 2.55 -9.71 2.80
CA ASP A 193 2.16 -8.54 3.58
C ASP A 193 2.46 -7.27 2.76
N TRP A 194 1.47 -6.42 2.60
CA TRP A 194 1.70 -5.12 2.02
C TRP A 194 2.50 -4.30 3.01
N VAL A 195 3.80 -4.37 2.87
CA VAL A 195 4.72 -3.50 3.57
C VAL A 195 4.76 -2.22 2.75
N ASP A 196 4.40 -1.10 3.38
CA ASP A 196 4.54 0.20 2.73
C ASP A 196 5.96 0.31 2.21
N GLY A 197 6.01 0.50 0.91
CA GLY A 197 7.19 0.75 0.14
C GLY A 197 8.47 1.19 0.79
N GLY A 198 9.00 0.37 1.61
CA GLY A 198 10.34 0.11 1.30
C GLY A 198 10.26 -0.46 -0.09
N GLU A 199 10.32 0.43 -1.09
CA GLU A 199 10.57 0.07 -2.46
C GLU A 199 10.13 -1.38 -2.79
N LEU A 200 9.02 -1.53 -3.55
CA LEU A 200 8.94 -2.66 -4.43
C LEU A 200 10.08 -2.46 -5.42
N VAL A 201 11.29 -2.77 -4.98
CA VAL A 201 12.40 -3.06 -5.84
C VAL A 201 11.90 -4.28 -6.60
N GLY A 202 11.46 -4.07 -7.82
CA GLY A 202 11.45 -5.15 -8.77
C GLY A 202 12.82 -5.78 -8.60
N SER A 203 12.88 -7.03 -8.21
CA SER A 203 14.11 -7.79 -8.32
C SER A 203 14.35 -7.97 -9.80
N ASP A 204 14.80 -6.92 -10.46
CA ASP A 204 15.69 -7.10 -11.56
C ASP A 204 16.87 -7.86 -10.96
N GLY A 205 17.07 -9.08 -11.42
CA GLY A 205 18.26 -9.85 -11.10
C GLY A 205 19.50 -9.13 -11.62
N GLY A 206 19.87 -8.06 -10.99
CA GLY A 206 20.96 -7.18 -11.28
C GLY A 206 21.33 -6.45 -10.02
N ASN A 207 22.04 -7.13 -9.19
CA ASN A 207 23.06 -6.59 -8.32
C ASN A 207 22.84 -5.14 -7.93
N ASP A 208 22.09 -4.89 -6.90
CA ASP A 208 22.51 -4.19 -5.83
C ASP A 208 22.75 -2.78 -5.73
N GLY A 209 23.27 -2.48 -4.91
CA GLY A 209 23.87 -1.29 -4.48
C GLY A 209 23.21 -0.64 -3.30
N ALA A 210 22.23 -1.24 -2.71
CA ALA A 210 21.74 -0.82 -1.40
C ALA A 210 22.30 -1.71 -0.29
N ASP A 211 23.56 -2.04 -0.40
CA ASP A 211 24.29 -2.72 0.65
C ASP A 211 24.63 -1.74 1.78
N GLY A 212 23.65 -0.95 2.18
CA GLY A 212 23.78 -0.03 3.28
C GLY A 212 24.93 0.99 3.15
N VAL A 213 25.12 1.78 4.16
CA VAL A 213 26.24 2.72 4.26
C VAL A 213 27.03 2.42 5.54
N ASP A 214 28.32 2.30 5.41
CA ASP A 214 29.23 2.20 6.55
C ASP A 214 29.56 3.60 7.06
N HIS A 215 29.30 3.86 8.33
CA HIS A 215 29.66 5.10 8.99
C HIS A 215 30.34 4.80 10.33
N GLU A 216 31.60 5.18 10.42
CA GLU A 216 32.44 5.02 11.61
C GLU A 216 32.46 3.60 12.19
N GLY A 217 32.50 2.58 11.31
CA GLY A 217 32.60 1.17 11.68
C GLY A 217 31.27 0.47 11.98
N GLU A 218 30.16 1.17 11.86
CA GLU A 218 28.81 0.62 11.93
C GLU A 218 28.19 0.55 10.54
N HIS A 219 27.54 -0.57 10.24
CA HIS A 219 26.78 -0.76 9.00
C HIS A 219 25.33 -0.38 9.21
N TYR A 220 24.80 0.49 8.36
CA TYR A 220 23.42 0.96 8.38
C TYR A 220 22.70 0.60 7.09
N ARG A 221 21.55 -0.03 7.21
CA ARG A 221 20.70 -0.28 6.06
C ARG A 221 20.21 1.04 5.48
N THR A 222 20.15 1.10 4.17
CA THR A 222 19.65 2.27 3.44
C THR A 222 18.41 1.94 2.62
N VAL A 223 17.65 2.95 2.28
CA VAL A 223 16.49 2.89 1.41
C VAL A 223 16.57 4.04 0.41
N ALA A 224 16.30 3.75 -0.85
CA ALA A 224 16.22 4.79 -1.87
C ALA A 224 14.76 5.26 -1.98
N ILE A 225 14.54 6.57 -1.87
CA ILE A 225 13.24 7.22 -2.06
C ILE A 225 13.44 8.40 -2.99
N ASP A 226 12.72 8.46 -4.11
CA ASP A 226 12.83 9.51 -5.13
C ASP A 226 14.28 9.73 -5.62
N GLY A 227 15.02 8.65 -5.85
CA GLY A 227 16.40 8.70 -6.30
C GLY A 227 17.41 9.20 -5.26
N LYS A 228 16.99 9.35 -4.00
CA LYS A 228 17.85 9.70 -2.87
C LYS A 228 17.95 8.51 -1.92
N VAL A 229 19.17 8.26 -1.44
CA VAL A 229 19.44 7.20 -0.48
C VAL A 229 19.27 7.74 0.95
N TRP A 230 18.43 7.06 1.73
CA TRP A 230 18.13 7.40 3.13
C TRP A 230 18.53 6.25 4.04
N MET A 231 18.91 6.55 5.28
CA MET A 231 19.10 5.51 6.29
C MET A 231 17.74 4.92 6.69
N ALA A 232 17.62 3.59 6.62
CA ALA A 232 16.43 2.85 7.01
C ALA A 232 16.33 2.57 8.52
N GLU A 233 17.35 2.97 9.28
CA GLU A 233 17.44 2.76 10.73
C GLU A 233 18.13 3.94 11.41
N ASN A 234 17.93 4.06 12.73
CA ASN A 234 18.56 5.12 13.53
C ASN A 234 20.07 4.93 13.62
N MET A 235 20.82 6.04 13.56
CA MET A 235 22.25 6.03 13.80
C MET A 235 22.55 5.49 15.21
N ARG A 236 23.36 4.44 15.29
CA ARG A 236 23.82 3.84 16.55
C ARG A 236 25.15 4.42 17.00
N HIS A 237 25.84 5.07 16.07
CA HIS A 237 27.15 5.67 16.38
C HIS A 237 27.00 6.87 17.31
N LYS A 238 27.82 6.88 18.39
CA LYS A 238 27.94 8.00 19.31
C LYS A 238 29.22 8.78 18.95
N PRO A 239 29.11 10.01 18.44
CA PRO A 239 30.30 10.82 18.14
C PRO A 239 31.21 10.96 19.36
N ALA A 240 32.50 10.85 19.15
CA ALA A 240 33.48 11.07 20.21
C ALA A 240 33.33 12.50 20.77
N GLY A 241 33.01 12.60 22.07
CA GLY A 241 32.77 13.88 22.74
C GLY A 241 31.31 14.26 22.97
N ALA A 242 30.33 13.49 22.47
CA ALA A 242 28.91 13.70 22.80
C ALA A 242 28.65 13.27 24.26
N GLN A 243 28.47 14.22 25.16
CA GLN A 243 27.95 13.94 26.50
C GLN A 243 26.43 13.73 26.40
N LEU A 244 25.95 12.62 26.96
CA LEU A 244 24.52 12.48 27.23
C LEU A 244 24.18 13.52 28.29
N GLY A 245 23.35 14.51 27.93
CA GLY A 245 22.80 15.40 28.93
C GLY A 245 22.01 14.54 29.92
N THR A 246 22.53 14.45 31.15
CA THR A 246 21.73 13.96 32.26
C THR A 246 20.69 15.03 32.54
N GLY A 247 19.52 14.88 31.94
CA GLY A 247 18.35 15.65 32.34
C GLY A 247 18.01 15.33 33.79
N ILE A 248 18.01 16.35 34.59
CA ILE A 248 17.42 16.37 35.94
C ILE A 248 15.91 16.43 35.79
#